data_b68c08321bd7775bd5118e44f15b71e4
#
_entry.id   b68c08321bd7775bd5118e44f15b71e4
#
_cell.length_a   1.000
_cell.length_b   1.000
_cell.length_c   1.000
_cell.angle_alpha   90.00
_cell.angle_beta   90.00
_cell.angle_gamma   90.00
#
_symmetry.space_group_name_H-M   'P 1'
#
loop_
_entity.id
_entity.type
_entity.pdbx_description
1 polymer ?
#
loop_
_entity_poly.entity_id
_entity_poly.type
_entity_poly.pdbx_seq_one_letter_code
_entity_poly.pdbx_strand_id
1 'polypeptide(L)'
;RRRTHDMNTANWIPDLFMKRVMDKGQWTLFSPSDVPDLHDLYGQDFERAYCAYEAKADRGEITLFKRVAAVDLWRKMLSMLFETGHPWITFKDPCNIRSPQQHVGVVHSSNLCTEITLNTNDSEIAVCNLGSVNLPAHMKRAADGSYELDHDKIKHTVGIAMRMLDNVIDINFYPVQKA
;
A
#
# COMPACT_ATOMS: atom_id res chain seq x y z
N ARG A 1 5.76 28.49 -8.21
CA ARG A 1 4.79 27.39 -8.29
C ARG A 1 4.18 27.19 -6.92
N ARG A 2 2.84 27.14 -6.82
CA ARG A 2 2.17 26.82 -5.57
C ARG A 2 2.42 25.33 -5.25
N ARG A 3 2.77 25.01 -4.02
CA ARG A 3 2.84 23.64 -3.50
C ARG A 3 1.45 23.23 -3.03
N THR A 4 1.10 21.96 -3.20
CA THR A 4 -0.19 21.41 -2.79
C THR A 4 -0.07 20.77 -1.41
N HIS A 5 0.20 21.58 -0.39
CA HIS A 5 0.41 21.10 0.98
C HIS A 5 -0.83 20.46 1.60
N ASP A 6 -2.01 20.86 1.12
CA ASP A 6 -3.31 20.36 1.61
C ASP A 6 -3.81 19.11 0.86
N MET A 7 -3.04 18.62 -0.10
CA MET A 7 -3.40 17.41 -0.85
C MET A 7 -2.79 16.17 -0.20
N ASN A 8 -3.63 15.25 0.21
CA ASN A 8 -3.19 13.94 0.70
C ASN A 8 -2.74 13.08 -0.48
N THR A 9 -1.49 12.64 -0.44
CA THR A 9 -0.88 11.83 -1.49
C THR A 9 -0.19 10.62 -0.90
N ALA A 10 -0.06 9.55 -1.70
CA ALA A 10 0.69 8.35 -1.34
C ALA A 10 1.59 7.91 -2.50
N ASN A 11 2.74 7.37 -2.17
CA ASN A 11 3.65 6.75 -3.11
C ASN A 11 3.61 5.23 -2.95
N TRP A 12 3.40 4.54 -4.05
CA TRP A 12 3.41 3.09 -4.16
C TRP A 12 4.75 2.65 -4.75
N ILE A 13 5.68 2.23 -3.88
CA ILE A 13 7.10 2.12 -4.18
C ILE A 13 7.48 0.67 -4.47
N PRO A 14 7.99 0.35 -5.69
CA PRO A 14 8.51 -0.98 -6.00
C PRO A 14 9.92 -1.18 -5.40
N ASP A 15 10.27 -2.44 -5.13
CA ASP A 15 11.59 -2.82 -4.60
C ASP A 15 12.74 -2.36 -5.52
N LEU A 16 12.53 -2.40 -6.83
CA LEU A 16 13.49 -1.91 -7.82
C LEU A 16 13.88 -0.44 -7.57
N PHE A 17 12.91 0.41 -7.19
CA PHE A 17 13.22 1.80 -6.88
C PHE A 17 14.16 1.90 -5.68
N MET A 18 13.88 1.16 -4.59
CA MET A 18 14.74 1.15 -3.41
C MET A 18 16.12 0.58 -3.70
N LYS A 19 16.22 -0.47 -4.51
CA LYS A 19 17.49 -1.01 -5.01
C LYS A 19 18.30 0.09 -5.72
N ARG A 20 17.67 0.84 -6.63
CA ARG A 20 18.34 1.94 -7.32
C ARG A 20 18.70 3.13 -6.42
N VAL A 21 17.95 3.36 -5.35
CA VAL A 21 18.32 4.35 -4.33
C VAL A 21 19.61 3.91 -3.63
N MET A 22 19.72 2.64 -3.23
CA MET A 22 20.92 2.09 -2.58
C MET A 22 22.12 2.10 -3.51
N ASP A 23 21.94 1.74 -4.75
CA ASP A 23 22.97 1.68 -5.79
C ASP A 23 23.31 3.05 -6.39
N LYS A 24 22.64 4.12 -5.94
CA LYS A 24 22.73 5.49 -6.49
C LYS A 24 22.48 5.56 -8.00
N GLY A 25 21.57 4.72 -8.47
CA GLY A 25 21.20 4.62 -9.88
C GLY A 25 20.20 5.68 -10.33
N GLN A 26 19.80 5.56 -11.60
CA GLN A 26 18.79 6.42 -12.21
C GLN A 26 17.41 5.79 -12.09
N TRP A 27 16.38 6.63 -12.02
CA TRP A 27 14.98 6.25 -12.12
C TRP A 27 14.31 6.96 -13.29
N THR A 28 13.61 6.21 -14.10
CA THR A 28 12.91 6.75 -15.27
C THR A 28 11.44 6.97 -14.95
N LEU A 29 10.99 8.19 -15.10
CA LEU A 29 9.59 8.57 -14.99
C LEU A 29 8.95 8.45 -16.36
N PHE A 30 7.98 7.57 -16.51
CA PHE A 30 7.22 7.33 -17.71
C PHE A 30 5.83 7.95 -17.66
N SER A 31 5.21 8.13 -18.82
CA SER A 31 3.77 8.30 -18.92
C SER A 31 3.07 6.95 -18.73
N PRO A 32 2.03 6.83 -17.90
CA PRO A 32 1.31 5.56 -17.73
C PRO A 32 0.78 4.95 -19.03
N SER A 33 0.43 5.76 -20.00
CA SER A 33 -0.04 5.30 -21.32
C SER A 33 1.01 4.52 -22.10
N ASP A 34 2.29 4.79 -21.88
CA ASP A 34 3.39 4.17 -22.59
C ASP A 34 3.88 2.87 -21.92
N VAL A 35 3.47 2.66 -20.65
CA VAL A 35 3.87 1.53 -19.81
C VAL A 35 2.68 0.95 -19.04
N PRO A 36 1.60 0.57 -19.72
CA PRO A 36 0.31 0.27 -19.07
C PRO A 36 0.33 -0.93 -18.14
N ASP A 37 1.16 -1.92 -18.40
CA ASP A 37 1.26 -3.16 -17.63
C ASP A 37 2.03 -3.01 -16.31
N LEU A 38 2.84 -1.97 -16.15
CA LEU A 38 3.59 -1.74 -14.91
C LEU A 38 2.69 -1.55 -13.69
N HIS A 39 1.44 -1.14 -13.89
CA HIS A 39 0.47 -1.00 -12.81
C HIS A 39 0.11 -2.35 -12.19
N ASP A 40 -0.01 -3.38 -13.00
CA ASP A 40 -0.42 -4.72 -12.61
C ASP A 40 0.76 -5.65 -12.22
N LEU A 41 1.98 -5.26 -12.55
CA LEU A 41 3.17 -6.06 -12.26
C LEU A 41 3.81 -5.71 -10.92
N TYR A 42 4.43 -6.70 -10.27
CA TYR A 42 5.21 -6.54 -9.05
C TYR A 42 6.39 -7.52 -9.01
N GLY A 43 7.32 -7.31 -8.08
CA GLY A 43 8.50 -8.15 -7.89
C GLY A 43 9.40 -8.20 -9.14
N GLN A 44 9.87 -9.38 -9.47
CA GLN A 44 10.78 -9.58 -10.61
C GLN A 44 10.13 -9.31 -11.97
N ASP A 45 8.82 -9.51 -12.10
CA ASP A 45 8.09 -9.23 -13.34
C ASP A 45 8.03 -7.72 -13.59
N PHE A 46 7.79 -6.93 -12.54
CA PHE A 46 7.89 -5.48 -12.62
C PHE A 46 9.32 -5.05 -13.02
N GLU A 47 10.35 -5.59 -12.37
CA GLU A 47 11.74 -5.24 -12.67
C GLU A 47 12.07 -5.53 -14.14
N ARG A 48 11.69 -6.70 -14.66
CA ARG A 48 11.92 -7.08 -16.06
C ARG A 48 11.21 -6.15 -17.04
N ALA A 49 9.93 -5.90 -16.82
CA ALA A 49 9.14 -5.03 -17.68
C ALA A 49 9.65 -3.59 -17.65
N TYR A 50 9.93 -3.07 -16.46
CA TYR A 50 10.43 -1.72 -16.29
C TYR A 50 11.77 -1.51 -17.00
N CYS A 51 12.73 -2.43 -16.87
CA CYS A 51 14.02 -2.36 -17.58
C CYS A 51 13.83 -2.51 -19.09
N ALA A 52 12.87 -3.31 -19.56
CA ALA A 52 12.55 -3.40 -20.97
C ALA A 52 11.98 -2.09 -21.53
N TYR A 53 11.16 -1.37 -20.76
CA TYR A 53 10.69 -0.03 -21.14
C TYR A 53 11.82 1.00 -21.14
N GLU A 54 12.76 0.93 -20.23
CA GLU A 54 13.95 1.79 -20.27
C GLU A 54 14.78 1.54 -21.54
N ALA A 55 14.96 0.28 -21.94
CA ALA A 55 15.63 -0.07 -23.19
C ALA A 55 14.86 0.44 -24.42
N LYS A 56 13.52 0.43 -24.41
CA LYS A 56 12.71 1.06 -25.47
C LYS A 56 12.91 2.58 -25.54
N ALA A 57 12.98 3.24 -24.38
CA ALA A 57 13.27 4.67 -24.32
C ALA A 57 14.67 4.99 -24.87
N ASP A 58 15.67 4.15 -24.58
CA ASP A 58 17.03 4.31 -25.11
C ASP A 58 17.10 4.16 -26.64
N ARG A 59 16.22 3.35 -27.23
CA ARG A 59 16.10 3.20 -28.68
C ARG A 59 15.21 4.25 -29.34
N GLY A 60 14.61 5.17 -28.56
CA GLY A 60 13.72 6.20 -29.07
C GLY A 60 12.30 5.73 -29.38
N GLU A 61 11.92 4.51 -28.97
CA GLU A 61 10.56 3.97 -29.13
C GLU A 61 9.56 4.61 -28.15
N ILE A 62 10.04 5.07 -27.00
CA ILE A 62 9.31 5.89 -26.03
C ILE A 62 10.00 7.24 -25.97
N THR A 63 9.27 8.31 -26.23
CA THR A 63 9.82 9.67 -26.31
C THR A 63 9.45 10.54 -25.12
N LEU A 64 8.34 10.23 -24.43
CA LEU A 64 7.87 10.98 -23.27
C LEU A 64 8.32 10.30 -21.96
N PHE A 65 9.53 10.60 -21.56
CA PHE A 65 10.06 10.15 -20.27
C PHE A 65 11.03 11.16 -19.68
N LYS A 66 11.35 10.99 -18.40
CA LYS A 66 12.37 11.79 -17.70
C LYS A 66 13.18 10.89 -16.78
N ARG A 67 14.50 10.96 -16.89
CA ARG A 67 15.41 10.30 -15.95
C ARG A 67 15.84 11.25 -14.84
N VAL A 68 15.86 10.73 -13.63
CA VAL A 68 16.29 11.44 -12.42
C VAL A 68 17.16 10.51 -11.57
N ALA A 69 18.05 11.05 -10.79
CA ALA A 69 18.75 10.25 -9.79
C ALA A 69 17.73 9.71 -8.76
N ALA A 70 17.71 8.39 -8.54
CA ALA A 70 16.77 7.77 -7.61
C ALA A 70 16.91 8.35 -6.19
N VAL A 71 18.15 8.59 -5.75
CA VAL A 71 18.44 9.22 -4.43
C VAL A 71 17.82 10.61 -4.31
N ASP A 72 17.86 11.41 -5.37
CA ASP A 72 17.34 12.78 -5.32
C ASP A 72 15.81 12.77 -5.28
N LEU A 73 15.17 11.86 -6.02
CA LEU A 73 13.73 11.66 -5.95
C LEU A 73 13.31 11.19 -4.56
N TRP A 74 14.02 10.21 -3.99
CA TRP A 74 13.78 9.71 -2.64
C TRP A 74 13.92 10.80 -1.58
N ARG A 75 14.99 11.59 -1.63
CA ARG A 75 15.18 12.73 -0.73
C ARG A 75 14.03 13.75 -0.84
N LYS A 76 13.53 13.98 -2.05
CA LYS A 76 12.41 14.89 -2.25
C LYS A 76 11.12 14.35 -1.63
N MET A 77 10.83 13.05 -1.78
CA MET A 77 9.69 12.40 -1.12
C MET A 77 9.78 12.53 0.39
N LEU A 78 10.93 12.19 0.98
CA LEU A 78 11.16 12.30 2.42
C LEU A 78 11.11 13.74 2.93
N SER A 79 11.63 14.70 2.18
CA SER A 79 11.55 16.13 2.54
C SER A 79 10.10 16.60 2.61
N MET A 80 9.26 16.20 1.66
CA MET A 80 7.84 16.54 1.67
C MET A 80 7.09 15.83 2.81
N LEU A 81 7.41 14.57 3.06
CA LEU A 81 6.86 13.82 4.19
C LEU A 81 7.18 14.49 5.52
N PHE A 82 8.41 14.95 5.70
CA PHE A 82 8.82 15.65 6.90
C PHE A 82 8.11 17.02 7.05
N GLU A 83 7.95 17.76 5.94
CA GLU A 83 7.33 19.08 5.94
C GLU A 83 5.82 19.03 6.18
N THR A 84 5.11 18.05 5.62
CA THR A 84 3.64 18.05 5.54
C THR A 84 2.95 16.79 6.07
N GLY A 85 3.70 15.73 6.42
CA GLY A 85 3.15 14.41 6.72
C GLY A 85 2.75 13.60 5.48
N HIS A 86 2.92 14.14 4.28
CA HIS A 86 2.64 13.51 2.99
C HIS A 86 3.81 13.70 2.01
N PRO A 87 4.01 12.80 1.04
CA PRO A 87 3.23 11.61 0.69
C PRO A 87 3.37 10.49 1.72
N TRP A 88 2.34 9.67 1.87
CA TRP A 88 2.47 8.40 2.58
C TRP A 88 3.31 7.45 1.73
N ILE A 89 4.06 6.58 2.39
CA ILE A 89 5.01 5.69 1.72
C ILE A 89 4.60 4.25 1.99
N THR A 90 4.31 3.52 0.91
CA THR A 90 3.90 2.13 0.95
C THR A 90 4.70 1.34 -0.08
N PHE A 91 5.01 0.08 0.21
CA PHE A 91 5.88 -0.73 -0.63
C PHE A 91 5.05 -1.75 -1.43
N LYS A 92 5.06 -1.58 -2.75
CA LYS A 92 4.25 -2.34 -3.71
C LYS A 92 4.50 -3.84 -3.63
N ASP A 93 5.76 -4.25 -3.68
CA ASP A 93 6.11 -5.66 -3.82
C ASP A 93 5.82 -6.46 -2.56
N PRO A 94 6.20 -6.04 -1.34
CA PRO A 94 5.82 -6.74 -0.12
C PRO A 94 4.31 -6.87 0.07
N CYS A 95 3.53 -5.83 -0.27
CA CYS A 95 2.08 -5.87 -0.19
C CYS A 95 1.48 -6.94 -1.09
N ASN A 96 1.99 -7.09 -2.31
CA ASN A 96 1.51 -8.09 -3.27
C ASN A 96 2.06 -9.49 -2.98
N ILE A 97 3.36 -9.63 -2.70
CA ILE A 97 3.99 -10.93 -2.43
C ILE A 97 3.38 -11.61 -1.19
N ARG A 98 2.97 -10.82 -0.20
CA ARG A 98 2.36 -11.33 1.04
C ARG A 98 0.84 -11.35 1.03
N SER A 99 0.21 -10.91 -0.06
CA SER A 99 -1.25 -10.96 -0.18
C SER A 99 -1.74 -12.41 -0.18
N PRO A 100 -2.70 -12.78 0.65
CA PRO A 100 -3.31 -14.12 0.61
C PRO A 100 -4.25 -14.30 -0.60
N GLN A 101 -4.50 -13.24 -1.38
CA GLN A 101 -5.45 -13.21 -2.49
C GLN A 101 -4.77 -12.98 -3.85
N GLN A 102 -3.52 -13.39 -4.02
CA GLN A 102 -2.79 -13.27 -5.30
C GLN A 102 -3.51 -13.94 -6.47
N HIS A 103 -4.29 -14.98 -6.20
CA HIS A 103 -5.09 -15.72 -7.19
C HIS A 103 -6.32 -14.94 -7.69
N VAL A 104 -6.69 -13.87 -7.01
CA VAL A 104 -7.86 -13.03 -7.36
C VAL A 104 -7.44 -11.78 -8.10
N GLY A 105 -6.37 -11.12 -7.65
CA GLY A 105 -5.95 -9.87 -8.27
C GLY A 105 -4.70 -9.25 -7.63
N VAL A 106 -4.37 -8.06 -8.10
CA VAL A 106 -3.21 -7.28 -7.67
C VAL A 106 -3.64 -6.15 -6.76
N VAL A 107 -2.86 -5.91 -5.70
CA VAL A 107 -3.02 -4.73 -4.84
C VAL A 107 -2.36 -3.54 -5.54
N HIS A 108 -3.16 -2.56 -5.95
CA HIS A 108 -2.69 -1.37 -6.67
C HIS A 108 -2.41 -0.17 -5.77
N SER A 109 -3.02 -0.13 -4.60
CA SER A 109 -2.89 0.95 -3.63
C SER A 109 -3.35 0.48 -2.25
N SER A 110 -3.20 1.32 -1.25
CA SER A 110 -3.74 1.14 0.08
C SER A 110 -4.75 2.26 0.39
N ASN A 111 -5.44 2.13 1.53
CA ASN A 111 -6.33 3.17 2.04
C ASN A 111 -5.53 4.36 2.64
N LEU A 112 -6.25 5.32 3.21
CA LEU A 112 -5.67 6.51 3.84
C LEU A 112 -4.67 6.15 4.96
N CYS A 113 -4.95 5.15 5.78
CA CYS A 113 -4.10 4.76 6.91
C CYS A 113 -2.99 3.75 6.53
N THR A 114 -2.96 3.27 5.29
CA THR A 114 -1.99 2.33 4.71
C THR A 114 -2.00 0.90 5.27
N GLU A 115 -2.99 0.55 6.10
CA GLU A 115 -3.14 -0.80 6.65
C GLU A 115 -3.89 -1.78 5.74
N ILE A 116 -4.68 -1.27 4.77
CA ILE A 116 -5.51 -2.09 3.91
C ILE A 116 -4.77 -2.40 2.60
N THR A 117 -4.56 -3.66 2.34
CA THR A 117 -3.88 -4.17 1.14
C THR A 117 -4.77 -5.21 0.45
N LEU A 118 -5.87 -4.73 -0.12
CA LEU A 118 -6.83 -5.52 -0.89
C LEU A 118 -6.68 -5.23 -2.38
N ASN A 119 -6.94 -6.24 -3.21
CA ASN A 119 -7.02 -6.04 -4.65
C ASN A 119 -8.24 -5.19 -5.02
N THR A 120 -8.07 -4.35 -6.02
CA THR A 120 -9.12 -3.54 -6.63
C THR A 120 -8.94 -3.49 -8.13
N ASN A 121 -10.05 -3.41 -8.87
CA ASN A 121 -10.05 -3.26 -10.32
C ASN A 121 -11.30 -2.49 -10.77
N ASP A 122 -11.58 -2.49 -12.07
CA ASP A 122 -12.73 -1.80 -12.64
C ASP A 122 -14.10 -2.43 -12.27
N SER A 123 -14.11 -3.66 -11.76
CA SER A 123 -15.29 -4.41 -11.34
C SER A 123 -15.40 -4.66 -9.84
N GLU A 124 -14.33 -4.41 -9.07
CA GLU A 124 -14.27 -4.69 -7.64
C GLU A 124 -13.77 -3.48 -6.86
N ILE A 125 -14.51 -3.08 -5.83
CA ILE A 125 -14.15 -2.00 -4.91
C ILE A 125 -13.92 -2.62 -3.53
N ALA A 126 -12.75 -2.39 -2.95
CA ALA A 126 -12.45 -2.83 -1.60
C ALA A 126 -13.23 -2.01 -0.56
N VAL A 127 -13.87 -2.70 0.36
CA VAL A 127 -14.61 -2.11 1.48
C VAL A 127 -14.14 -2.72 2.79
N CYS A 128 -14.02 -1.91 3.83
CA CYS A 128 -13.65 -2.35 5.17
C CYS A 128 -14.69 -1.93 6.19
N ASN A 129 -15.16 -2.90 6.97
CA ASN A 129 -15.88 -2.65 8.21
C ASN A 129 -14.87 -2.83 9.36
N LEU A 130 -14.72 -1.81 10.21
CA LEU A 130 -13.64 -1.74 11.19
C LEU A 130 -14.16 -1.88 12.61
N GLY A 131 -13.40 -2.60 13.43
CA GLY A 131 -13.59 -2.68 14.87
C GLY A 131 -12.24 -2.71 15.58
N SER A 132 -12.19 -2.16 16.78
CA SER A 132 -10.96 -2.15 17.59
C SER A 132 -11.23 -2.72 18.98
N VAL A 133 -10.34 -3.59 19.44
CA VAL A 133 -10.40 -4.16 20.78
C VAL A 133 -9.45 -3.41 21.72
N ASN A 134 -9.99 -2.90 22.83
CA ASN A 134 -9.18 -2.25 23.84
C ASN A 134 -8.38 -3.29 24.62
N LEU A 135 -7.11 -3.50 24.26
CA LEU A 135 -6.23 -4.49 24.91
C LEU A 135 -6.00 -4.24 26.40
N PRO A 136 -5.77 -3.01 26.89
CA PRO A 136 -5.69 -2.74 28.33
C PRO A 136 -6.89 -3.23 29.13
N ALA A 137 -8.10 -3.19 28.57
CA ALA A 137 -9.29 -3.73 29.25
C ALA A 137 -9.31 -5.27 29.34
N HIS A 138 -8.37 -5.93 28.66
CA HIS A 138 -8.19 -7.38 28.65
C HIS A 138 -6.93 -7.82 29.42
N MET A 139 -6.40 -6.95 30.26
CA MET A 139 -5.33 -7.31 31.17
C MET A 139 -5.90 -7.89 32.48
N LYS A 140 -5.22 -8.86 33.06
CA LYS A 140 -5.47 -9.38 34.40
C LYS A 140 -4.19 -9.30 35.24
N ARG A 141 -4.36 -9.24 36.55
CA ARG A 141 -3.24 -9.21 37.46
C ARG A 141 -2.77 -10.64 37.76
N ALA A 142 -1.49 -10.90 37.52
CA ALA A 142 -0.85 -12.17 37.85
C ALA A 142 -0.59 -12.29 39.39
N ALA A 143 -0.26 -13.50 39.82
CA ALA A 143 -0.01 -13.78 41.26
C ALA A 143 1.18 -13.01 41.84
N ASP A 144 2.17 -12.68 41.01
CA ASP A 144 3.36 -11.88 41.37
C ASP A 144 3.11 -10.37 41.38
N GLY A 145 1.85 -9.95 41.05
CA GLY A 145 1.45 -8.55 40.98
C GLY A 145 1.69 -7.87 39.63
N SER A 146 2.31 -8.53 38.68
CA SER A 146 2.44 -8.06 37.31
C SER A 146 1.11 -8.09 36.55
N TYR A 147 1.07 -7.45 35.39
CA TYR A 147 -0.07 -7.53 34.49
C TYR A 147 0.25 -8.43 33.29
N GLU A 148 -0.65 -9.31 32.99
CA GLU A 148 -0.60 -10.18 31.79
C GLU A 148 -1.88 -10.10 31.00
N LEU A 149 -1.80 -10.50 29.72
CA LEU A 149 -2.95 -10.52 28.84
C LEU A 149 -3.89 -11.69 29.21
N ASP A 150 -5.16 -11.40 29.38
CA ASP A 150 -6.20 -12.40 29.59
C ASP A 150 -6.64 -12.98 28.24
N HIS A 151 -6.00 -14.08 27.82
CA HIS A 151 -6.25 -14.72 26.54
C HIS A 151 -7.69 -15.25 26.40
N ASP A 152 -8.30 -15.74 27.46
CA ASP A 152 -9.68 -16.26 27.41
C ASP A 152 -10.68 -15.13 27.22
N LYS A 153 -10.49 -14.01 27.93
CA LYS A 153 -11.31 -12.81 27.74
C LYS A 153 -11.17 -12.22 26.34
N ILE A 154 -9.92 -12.14 25.80
CA ILE A 154 -9.70 -11.67 24.44
C ILE A 154 -10.37 -12.59 23.42
N LYS A 155 -10.19 -13.90 23.53
CA LYS A 155 -10.82 -14.88 22.66
C LYS A 155 -12.34 -14.72 22.61
N HIS A 156 -12.96 -14.54 23.79
CA HIS A 156 -14.40 -14.32 23.88
C HIS A 156 -14.82 -13.01 23.21
N THR A 157 -14.15 -11.90 23.53
CA THR A 157 -14.43 -10.57 22.95
C THR A 157 -14.25 -10.55 21.44
N VAL A 158 -13.16 -11.13 20.93
CA VAL A 158 -12.88 -11.19 19.48
C VAL A 158 -13.94 -12.02 18.77
N GLY A 159 -14.38 -13.14 19.36
CA GLY A 159 -15.45 -13.96 18.79
C GLY A 159 -16.76 -13.17 18.61
N ILE A 160 -17.12 -12.34 19.60
CA ILE A 160 -18.29 -11.46 19.50
C ILE A 160 -18.06 -10.36 18.47
N ALA A 161 -16.89 -9.69 18.50
CA ALA A 161 -16.56 -8.60 17.59
C ALA A 161 -16.56 -9.07 16.14
N MET A 162 -16.00 -10.23 15.84
CA MET A 162 -16.03 -10.82 14.49
C MET A 162 -17.46 -11.11 14.03
N ARG A 163 -18.31 -11.65 14.89
CA ARG A 163 -19.73 -11.87 14.57
C ARG A 163 -20.45 -10.54 14.27
N MET A 164 -20.13 -9.49 15.04
CA MET A 164 -20.72 -8.16 14.81
C MET A 164 -20.29 -7.60 13.46
N LEU A 165 -19.00 -7.72 13.09
CA LEU A 165 -18.49 -7.27 11.78
C LEU A 165 -19.08 -8.08 10.63
N ASP A 166 -19.24 -9.38 10.79
CA ASP A 166 -19.88 -10.24 9.82
C ASP A 166 -21.35 -9.81 9.56
N ASN A 167 -22.09 -9.55 10.62
CA ASN A 167 -23.46 -9.05 10.49
C ASN A 167 -23.54 -7.67 9.83
N VAL A 168 -22.52 -6.81 10.02
CA VAL A 168 -22.46 -5.49 9.37
C VAL A 168 -22.36 -5.64 7.86
N ILE A 169 -21.64 -6.64 7.35
CA ILE A 169 -21.57 -6.90 5.90
C ILE A 169 -22.97 -7.11 5.32
N ASP A 170 -23.83 -7.85 6.02
CA ASP A 170 -25.17 -8.18 5.54
C ASP A 170 -26.15 -7.00 5.62
N ILE A 171 -26.02 -6.12 6.61
CA ILE A 171 -27.01 -5.06 6.87
C ILE A 171 -26.57 -3.67 6.43
N ASN A 172 -25.30 -3.50 6.03
CA ASN A 172 -24.78 -2.20 5.64
C ASN A 172 -25.28 -1.76 4.27
N PHE A 173 -25.38 -0.46 4.08
CA PHE A 173 -25.69 0.13 2.78
C PHE A 173 -24.38 0.55 2.09
N TYR A 174 -24.14 -0.01 0.92
CA TYR A 174 -23.01 0.35 0.07
C TYR A 174 -23.48 1.28 -1.05
N PRO A 175 -22.84 2.47 -1.23
CA PRO A 175 -23.31 3.48 -2.19
C PRO A 175 -23.07 3.09 -3.64
N VAL A 176 -22.31 2.06 -3.91
CA VAL A 176 -21.98 1.56 -5.25
C VAL A 176 -22.17 0.05 -5.32
N GLN A 177 -22.66 -0.44 -6.46
CA GLN A 177 -22.96 -1.88 -6.66
C GLN A 177 -21.73 -2.79 -6.65
N LYS A 178 -20.56 -2.22 -6.92
CA LYS A 178 -19.29 -2.97 -7.00
C LYS A 178 -18.58 -3.11 -5.65
N ALA A 179 -19.16 -2.56 -4.58
CA ALA A 179 -18.63 -2.62 -3.22
C ALA A 179 -19.16 -3.84 -2.45
#